data_41136b09a6f6ba25516266d9323bdd74
#
_entry.id   41136b09a6f6ba25516266d9323bdd74
#
_cell.length_a   1.000
_cell.length_b   1.000
_cell.length_c   1.000
_cell.angle_alpha   90.00
_cell.angle_beta   90.00
_cell.angle_gamma   90.00
#
_symmetry.space_group_name_H-M   'P 1'
#
loop_
_entity.id
_entity.type
_entity.pdbx_description
1 polymer ?
#
loop_
_entity_poly.entity_id
_entity_poly.type
_entity_poly.pdbx_seq_one_letter_code
_entity_poly.pdbx_strand_id
1 'polypeptide(L)'
;MNNKTCVLACALALAALSTSAFAADGSGDWYVRGEVGNSRLSVQDFSGHHNDTAYGVRGGYWFNPNFAAEAFYTNYGKESSDGASAKLEGIGAGIVGKKNFGPDNSGFFIDGRAGLQRARTSVRLAGVGGADDHSTKPYVGVGAGYDFSKAFGMSVNYDYNRADAFGGKLTARTLTLGAEYRF
;
A
#
# COMPACT_ATOMS: atom_id res chain seq x y z
N MET A 1 -18.08 -3.15 14.93
CA MET A 1 -16.98 -4.15 15.00
C MET A 1 -15.71 -3.36 15.29
N ASN A 2 -15.04 -3.64 16.41
CA ASN A 2 -13.94 -2.81 16.91
C ASN A 2 -12.71 -2.86 15.99
N ASN A 3 -12.19 -1.70 15.61
CA ASN A 3 -10.99 -1.52 14.78
C ASN A 3 -9.73 -2.25 15.32
N LYS A 4 -9.72 -2.58 16.61
CA LYS A 4 -8.64 -3.35 17.27
C LYS A 4 -8.57 -4.82 16.80
N THR A 5 -9.70 -5.39 16.36
CA THR A 5 -9.75 -6.79 15.91
C THR A 5 -9.18 -6.98 14.50
N CYS A 6 -9.29 -5.97 13.62
CA CYS A 6 -8.69 -6.04 12.27
C CYS A 6 -7.17 -5.93 12.29
N VAL A 7 -6.60 -5.09 13.17
CA VAL A 7 -5.13 -4.96 13.30
C VAL A 7 -4.51 -6.26 13.83
N LEU A 8 -5.19 -6.93 14.76
CA LEU A 8 -4.75 -8.22 15.29
C LEU A 8 -4.85 -9.36 14.27
N ALA A 9 -5.87 -9.33 13.40
CA ALA A 9 -6.05 -10.32 12.34
C ALA A 9 -4.98 -10.21 11.24
N CYS A 10 -4.53 -9.00 10.89
CA CYS A 10 -3.41 -8.81 9.96
C CYS A 10 -2.07 -9.27 10.55
N ALA A 11 -1.85 -9.08 11.86
CA ALA A 11 -0.65 -9.56 12.54
C ALA A 11 -0.61 -11.09 12.66
N LEU A 12 -1.76 -11.74 12.83
CA LEU A 12 -1.88 -13.20 12.89
C LEU A 12 -1.77 -13.88 11.52
N ALA A 13 -2.18 -13.22 10.43
CA ALA A 13 -2.01 -13.74 9.07
C ALA A 13 -0.54 -13.79 8.64
N LEU A 14 0.29 -12.86 9.12
CA LEU A 14 1.74 -12.87 8.93
C LEU A 14 2.45 -14.01 9.69
N ALA A 15 1.90 -14.47 10.82
CA ALA A 15 2.47 -15.57 11.60
C ALA A 15 2.18 -16.96 11.00
N ALA A 16 1.16 -17.11 10.16
CA ALA A 16 0.78 -18.39 9.54
C ALA A 16 1.60 -18.76 8.29
N LEU A 17 2.42 -17.85 7.76
CA LEU A 17 3.28 -18.09 6.59
C LEU A 17 4.68 -18.64 6.95
N SER A 18 4.92 -19.03 8.21
CA SER A 18 6.23 -19.43 8.71
C SER A 18 6.60 -20.91 8.45
N THR A 19 6.10 -21.55 7.39
CA THR A 19 6.48 -22.94 7.08
C THR A 19 7.02 -23.10 5.67
N SER A 20 8.18 -22.56 5.41
CA SER A 20 9.24 -23.15 4.58
C SER A 20 10.43 -22.17 4.54
N ALA A 21 11.47 -22.47 5.32
CA ALA A 21 12.77 -21.86 5.16
C ALA A 21 13.37 -22.36 3.84
N PHE A 22 12.99 -21.73 2.72
CA PHE A 22 13.81 -21.79 1.54
C PHE A 22 14.95 -20.80 1.78
N ALA A 23 16.18 -21.30 1.77
CA ALA A 23 17.36 -20.47 1.84
C ALA A 23 17.34 -19.48 0.68
N ALA A 24 17.15 -18.21 1.01
CA ALA A 24 17.18 -17.11 0.05
C ALA A 24 18.62 -16.95 -0.47
N ASP A 25 18.89 -17.54 -1.61
CA ASP A 25 20.20 -17.46 -2.28
C ASP A 25 20.25 -16.28 -3.27
N GLY A 26 19.79 -15.10 -2.81
CA GLY A 26 20.08 -13.81 -3.45
C GLY A 26 19.55 -13.58 -4.87
N SER A 27 18.92 -14.56 -5.51
CA SER A 27 18.36 -14.47 -6.84
C SER A 27 16.94 -15.05 -6.87
N GLY A 28 15.97 -14.17 -6.69
CA GLY A 28 14.58 -14.53 -6.90
C GLY A 28 13.80 -14.89 -5.64
N ASP A 29 13.46 -13.90 -4.83
CA ASP A 29 12.70 -14.10 -3.60
C ASP A 29 11.28 -13.56 -3.75
N TRP A 30 10.28 -14.35 -3.34
CA TRP A 30 8.94 -13.83 -3.13
C TRP A 30 8.89 -13.00 -1.84
N TYR A 31 8.09 -11.99 -1.83
CA TYR A 31 7.86 -11.23 -0.62
C TYR A 31 6.39 -10.88 -0.39
N VAL A 32 6.06 -10.64 0.85
CA VAL A 32 4.82 -10.02 1.29
C VAL A 32 5.14 -8.84 2.19
N ARG A 33 4.44 -7.71 2.00
CA ARG A 33 4.57 -6.50 2.81
C ARG A 33 3.20 -6.05 3.27
N GLY A 34 3.05 -5.89 4.59
CA GLY A 34 1.90 -5.22 5.20
C GLY A 34 2.21 -3.75 5.44
N GLU A 35 1.27 -2.86 5.15
CA GLU A 35 1.42 -1.42 5.33
C GLU A 35 0.25 -0.84 6.13
N VAL A 36 0.55 0.09 7.05
CA VAL A 36 -0.46 0.85 7.81
C VAL A 36 0.03 2.28 8.01
N GLY A 37 -0.88 3.25 7.92
CA GLY A 37 -0.53 4.65 8.08
C GLY A 37 -1.70 5.58 7.84
N ASN A 38 -1.39 6.78 7.36
CA ASN A 38 -2.37 7.82 7.10
C ASN A 38 -2.45 8.14 5.61
N SER A 39 -3.68 8.30 5.12
CA SER A 39 -3.98 8.81 3.79
C SER A 39 -4.54 10.22 3.91
N ARG A 40 -4.03 11.12 3.06
CA ARG A 40 -4.57 12.46 2.88
C ARG A 40 -5.19 12.54 1.49
N LEU A 41 -6.50 12.70 1.44
CA LEU A 41 -7.26 12.89 0.22
C LEU A 41 -7.44 14.38 -0.04
N SER A 42 -7.16 14.81 -1.27
CA SER A 42 -7.39 16.19 -1.73
C SER A 42 -8.22 16.16 -3.01
N VAL A 43 -9.35 16.88 -3.02
CA VAL A 43 -10.18 17.11 -4.19
C VAL A 43 -9.84 18.49 -4.73
N GLN A 44 -9.62 18.63 -6.04
CA GLN A 44 -9.05 19.84 -6.65
C GLN A 44 -9.90 21.11 -6.50
N ASP A 45 -11.20 20.99 -6.26
CA ASP A 45 -12.14 22.14 -6.18
C ASP A 45 -12.79 22.33 -4.80
N PHE A 46 -12.38 21.55 -3.77
CA PHE A 46 -12.89 21.68 -2.42
C PHE A 46 -11.74 21.88 -1.42
N SER A 47 -11.83 22.93 -0.62
CA SER A 47 -10.85 23.27 0.44
C SER A 47 -10.95 22.36 1.67
N GLY A 48 -11.19 21.06 1.49
CA GLY A 48 -11.26 20.07 2.56
C GLY A 48 -10.07 19.11 2.49
N HIS A 49 -9.29 19.02 3.58
CA HIS A 49 -8.28 17.97 3.75
C HIS A 49 -8.84 16.95 4.73
N HIS A 50 -9.03 15.72 4.28
CA HIS A 50 -9.42 14.61 5.14
C HIS A 50 -8.22 13.69 5.35
N ASN A 51 -7.92 13.41 6.62
CA ASN A 51 -6.93 12.41 7.02
C ASN A 51 -7.67 11.18 7.51
N ASP A 52 -7.38 10.03 6.91
CA ASP A 52 -7.93 8.76 7.34
C ASP A 52 -6.83 7.70 7.46
N THR A 53 -7.13 6.63 8.19
CA THR A 53 -6.21 5.50 8.32
C THR A 53 -6.19 4.69 7.03
N ALA A 54 -5.00 4.57 6.42
CA ALA A 54 -4.77 3.70 5.28
C ALA A 54 -4.12 2.39 5.74
N TYR A 55 -4.49 1.30 5.08
CA TYR A 55 -3.81 0.01 5.23
C TYR A 55 -3.77 -0.71 3.90
N GLY A 56 -2.73 -1.50 3.70
CA GLY A 56 -2.52 -2.21 2.46
C GLY A 56 -1.70 -3.48 2.63
N VAL A 57 -1.75 -4.29 1.59
CA VAL A 57 -0.90 -5.47 1.44
C VAL A 57 -0.28 -5.42 0.05
N ARG A 58 1.01 -5.74 -0.02
CA ARG A 58 1.79 -5.88 -1.24
C ARG A 58 2.40 -7.25 -1.30
N GLY A 59 2.46 -7.84 -2.47
CA GLY A 59 3.20 -9.06 -2.73
C GLY A 59 3.96 -8.93 -4.03
N GLY A 60 5.12 -9.54 -4.11
CA GLY A 60 5.95 -9.40 -5.29
C GLY A 60 7.09 -10.40 -5.35
N TYR A 61 7.89 -10.24 -6.38
CA TYR A 61 9.03 -11.07 -6.66
C TYR A 61 10.26 -10.22 -6.93
N TRP A 62 11.31 -10.38 -6.14
CA TRP A 62 12.61 -9.78 -6.34
C TRP A 62 13.39 -10.55 -7.40
N PHE A 63 13.62 -9.97 -8.57
CA PHE A 63 14.46 -10.59 -9.62
C PHE A 63 15.93 -10.59 -9.23
N ASN A 64 16.32 -9.60 -8.47
CA ASN A 64 17.67 -9.40 -7.93
C ASN A 64 17.56 -8.48 -6.70
N PRO A 65 18.65 -8.23 -5.95
CA PRO A 65 18.60 -7.39 -4.75
C PRO A 65 18.10 -5.94 -4.96
N ASN A 66 18.05 -5.48 -6.20
CA ASN A 66 17.72 -4.09 -6.52
C ASN A 66 16.38 -3.90 -7.22
N PHE A 67 15.80 -4.94 -7.87
CA PHE A 67 14.60 -4.81 -8.68
C PHE A 67 13.58 -5.90 -8.40
N ALA A 68 12.32 -5.48 -8.21
CA ALA A 68 11.19 -6.37 -8.03
C ALA A 68 10.00 -5.95 -8.91
N ALA A 69 9.12 -6.91 -9.20
CA ALA A 69 7.74 -6.61 -9.58
C ALA A 69 6.84 -6.78 -8.37
N GLU A 70 5.81 -5.95 -8.26
CA GLU A 70 4.83 -6.02 -7.18
C GLU A 70 3.40 -5.94 -7.70
N ALA A 71 2.49 -6.54 -6.93
CA ALA A 71 1.06 -6.28 -6.97
C ALA A 71 0.60 -5.87 -5.57
N PHE A 72 -0.43 -5.03 -5.49
CA PHE A 72 -0.88 -4.52 -4.20
C PHE A 72 -2.37 -4.25 -4.16
N TYR A 73 -2.88 -4.25 -2.93
CA TYR A 73 -4.19 -3.74 -2.56
C TYR A 73 -4.02 -2.72 -1.44
N THR A 74 -4.65 -1.56 -1.58
CA THR A 74 -4.65 -0.51 -0.57
C THR A 74 -6.07 -0.02 -0.32
N ASN A 75 -6.44 0.08 0.94
CA ASN A 75 -7.63 0.76 1.41
C ASN A 75 -7.21 2.13 1.95
N TYR A 76 -7.70 3.19 1.36
CA TYR A 76 -7.34 4.57 1.70
C TYR A 76 -8.23 5.19 2.79
N GLY A 77 -9.19 4.40 3.30
CA GLY A 77 -10.11 4.80 4.33
C GLY A 77 -11.57 4.88 3.85
N LYS A 78 -12.45 5.18 4.79
CA LYS A 78 -13.88 5.33 4.59
C LYS A 78 -14.37 6.56 5.32
N GLU A 79 -14.92 7.49 4.59
CA GLU A 79 -15.64 8.63 5.17
C GLU A 79 -17.12 8.33 5.30
N SER A 80 -17.71 8.73 6.43
CA SER A 80 -19.15 8.64 6.67
C SER A 80 -19.60 9.93 7.30
N SER A 81 -20.50 10.66 6.65
CA SER A 81 -21.14 11.86 7.14
C SER A 81 -22.65 11.79 6.85
N ASP A 82 -23.47 12.05 7.86
CA ASP A 82 -24.95 12.22 7.84
C ASP A 82 -25.71 11.49 6.71
N GLY A 83 -25.59 10.14 6.68
CA GLY A 83 -26.32 9.31 5.69
C GLY A 83 -25.61 9.10 4.36
N ALA A 84 -24.41 9.65 4.14
CA ALA A 84 -23.54 9.37 3.01
C ALA A 84 -22.25 8.67 3.45
N SER A 85 -21.77 7.69 2.68
CA SER A 85 -20.47 7.07 2.91
C SER A 85 -19.69 6.95 1.60
N ALA A 86 -18.43 7.36 1.63
CA ALA A 86 -17.48 7.22 0.54
C ALA A 86 -16.34 6.31 0.97
N LYS A 87 -15.96 5.35 0.12
CA LYS A 87 -14.84 4.44 0.35
C LYS A 87 -13.93 4.48 -0.89
N LEU A 88 -12.62 4.59 -0.66
CA LEU A 88 -11.61 4.53 -1.70
C LEU A 88 -10.72 3.31 -1.51
N GLU A 89 -10.63 2.50 -2.54
CA GLU A 89 -9.78 1.30 -2.60
C GLU A 89 -8.97 1.32 -3.88
N GLY A 90 -7.78 0.74 -3.84
CA GLY A 90 -6.90 0.61 -4.99
C GLY A 90 -6.32 -0.80 -5.10
N ILE A 91 -6.30 -1.32 -6.31
CA ILE A 91 -5.52 -2.49 -6.68
C ILE A 91 -4.57 -2.09 -7.80
N GLY A 92 -3.34 -2.56 -7.75
CA GLY A 92 -2.37 -2.18 -8.76
C GLY A 92 -1.21 -3.14 -8.89
N ALA A 93 -0.36 -2.83 -9.87
CA ALA A 93 0.89 -3.53 -10.11
C ALA A 93 1.96 -2.55 -10.60
N GLY A 94 3.19 -2.86 -10.30
CA GLY A 94 4.32 -2.00 -10.66
C GLY A 94 5.67 -2.66 -10.47
N ILE A 95 6.69 -1.80 -10.53
CA ILE A 95 8.08 -2.16 -10.30
C ILE A 95 8.61 -1.42 -9.07
N VAL A 96 9.52 -2.05 -8.38
CA VAL A 96 10.26 -1.50 -7.24
C VAL A 96 11.74 -1.50 -7.57
N GLY A 97 12.39 -0.36 -7.35
CA GLY A 97 13.84 -0.24 -7.34
C GLY A 97 14.31 0.02 -5.92
N LYS A 98 15.30 -0.73 -5.42
CA LYS A 98 15.80 -0.65 -4.06
C LYS A 98 17.32 -0.56 -4.05
N LYS A 99 17.86 0.26 -3.15
CA LYS A 99 19.29 0.35 -2.88
C LYS A 99 19.56 0.16 -1.39
N ASN A 100 20.24 -0.93 -1.04
CA ASN A 100 20.78 -1.16 0.30
C ASN A 100 22.18 -0.54 0.44
N PHE A 101 22.47 -0.09 1.65
CA PHE A 101 23.76 0.54 1.99
C PHE A 101 24.59 -0.30 2.98
N GLY A 102 24.04 -1.40 3.48
CA GLY A 102 24.75 -2.32 4.37
C GLY A 102 25.36 -3.51 3.63
N PRO A 103 26.11 -4.35 4.34
CA PRO A 103 26.69 -5.57 3.79
C PRO A 103 25.59 -6.60 3.48
N ASP A 104 25.84 -7.48 2.51
CA ASP A 104 24.96 -8.61 2.16
C ASP A 104 23.49 -8.23 1.89
N ASN A 105 23.26 -7.05 1.27
CA ASN A 105 21.93 -6.49 1.00
C ASN A 105 21.05 -6.33 2.25
N SER A 106 21.66 -6.12 3.42
CA SER A 106 20.99 -5.79 4.67
C SER A 106 21.26 -4.34 5.08
N GLY A 107 20.69 -3.90 6.20
CA GLY A 107 20.92 -2.56 6.72
C GLY A 107 19.97 -1.51 6.16
N PHE A 108 20.39 -0.27 6.20
CA PHE A 108 19.60 0.85 5.70
C PHE A 108 19.39 0.77 4.20
N PHE A 109 18.19 1.09 3.74
CA PHE A 109 17.87 1.16 2.32
C PHE A 109 16.99 2.36 1.96
N ILE A 110 17.00 2.70 0.68
CA ILE A 110 16.00 3.54 0.04
C ILE A 110 15.34 2.75 -1.08
N ASP A 111 14.07 2.99 -1.33
CA ASP A 111 13.35 2.42 -2.47
C ASP A 111 12.53 3.47 -3.22
N GLY A 112 12.28 3.17 -4.48
CA GLY A 112 11.36 3.88 -5.34
C GLY A 112 10.46 2.89 -6.05
N ARG A 113 9.19 3.24 -6.24
CA ARG A 113 8.20 2.39 -6.90
C ARG A 113 7.34 3.17 -7.87
N ALA A 114 6.96 2.52 -8.96
CA ALA A 114 6.09 3.10 -9.97
C ALA A 114 5.28 2.02 -10.67
N GLY A 115 4.07 2.35 -11.08
CA GLY A 115 3.20 1.40 -11.77
C GLY A 115 1.83 1.99 -12.11
N LEU A 116 0.88 1.10 -12.28
CA LEU A 116 -0.51 1.43 -12.55
C LEU A 116 -1.40 0.94 -11.39
N GLN A 117 -2.33 1.79 -11.00
CA GLN A 117 -3.34 1.49 -9.98
C GLN A 117 -4.72 1.70 -10.58
N ARG A 118 -5.61 0.76 -10.36
CA ARG A 118 -7.04 0.89 -10.57
C ARG A 118 -7.69 1.24 -9.24
N ALA A 119 -8.17 2.48 -9.13
CA ALA A 119 -8.93 2.94 -7.98
C ALA A 119 -10.41 2.64 -8.17
N ARG A 120 -11.08 2.22 -7.10
CA ARG A 120 -12.53 2.08 -7.00
C ARG A 120 -13.04 3.05 -5.95
N THR A 121 -13.87 3.97 -6.38
CA THR A 121 -14.59 4.88 -5.49
C THR A 121 -16.03 4.40 -5.38
N SER A 122 -16.47 4.08 -4.16
CA SER A 122 -17.84 3.66 -3.88
C SER A 122 -18.51 4.73 -3.02
N VAL A 123 -19.59 5.31 -3.53
CA VAL A 123 -20.42 6.27 -2.79
C VAL A 123 -21.77 5.64 -2.52
N ARG A 124 -22.22 5.67 -1.27
CA ARG A 124 -23.54 5.19 -0.85
C ARG A 124 -24.30 6.30 -0.15
N LEU A 125 -25.51 6.57 -0.62
CA LEU A 125 -26.47 7.50 0.00
C LEU A 125 -27.59 6.69 0.62
N ALA A 126 -27.91 6.95 1.89
CA ALA A 126 -29.00 6.28 2.58
C ALA A 126 -30.33 6.61 1.88
N GLY A 127 -31.02 5.57 1.41
CA GLY A 127 -32.34 5.69 0.76
C GLY A 127 -32.35 5.94 -0.75
N VAL A 128 -31.19 6.16 -1.40
CA VAL A 128 -31.15 6.48 -2.85
C VAL A 128 -30.35 5.47 -3.67
N GLY A 129 -29.53 4.62 -3.05
CA GLY A 129 -28.68 3.65 -3.73
C GLY A 129 -27.20 4.02 -3.71
N GLY A 130 -26.37 3.24 -4.43
CA GLY A 130 -24.91 3.45 -4.51
C GLY A 130 -24.45 3.60 -5.95
N ALA A 131 -23.38 4.35 -6.16
CA ALA A 131 -22.66 4.46 -7.43
C ALA A 131 -21.19 4.07 -7.23
N ASP A 132 -20.66 3.29 -8.16
CA ASP A 132 -19.25 2.89 -8.21
C ASP A 132 -18.60 3.52 -9.44
N ASP A 133 -17.42 4.09 -9.27
CA ASP A 133 -16.58 4.59 -10.37
C ASP A 133 -15.20 3.93 -10.31
N HIS A 134 -14.61 3.71 -11.48
CA HIS A 134 -13.31 3.06 -11.63
C HIS A 134 -12.39 3.93 -12.47
N SER A 135 -11.20 4.18 -11.97
CA SER A 135 -10.17 4.93 -12.69
C SER A 135 -8.84 4.19 -12.63
N THR A 136 -8.16 4.07 -13.79
CA THR A 136 -6.80 3.51 -13.84
C THR A 136 -5.82 4.64 -14.09
N LYS A 137 -4.90 4.84 -13.17
CA LYS A 137 -3.91 5.92 -13.20
C LYS A 137 -2.52 5.42 -12.78
N PRO A 138 -1.46 6.10 -13.22
CA PRO A 138 -0.12 5.84 -12.71
C PRO A 138 -0.03 6.22 -11.23
N TYR A 139 0.78 5.47 -10.49
CA TYR A 139 1.22 5.82 -9.15
C TYR A 139 2.73 5.85 -9.07
N VAL A 140 3.25 6.60 -8.13
CA VAL A 140 4.66 6.64 -7.77
C VAL A 140 4.79 6.68 -6.25
N GLY A 141 5.86 6.10 -5.73
CA GLY A 141 6.16 6.14 -4.31
C GLY A 141 7.66 6.09 -4.06
N VAL A 142 8.03 6.53 -2.88
CA VAL A 142 9.40 6.44 -2.36
C VAL A 142 9.35 5.91 -0.94
N GLY A 143 10.40 5.20 -0.54
CA GLY A 143 10.51 4.64 0.79
C GLY A 143 11.94 4.70 1.31
N ALA A 144 12.05 4.60 2.61
CA ALA A 144 13.31 4.37 3.29
C ALA A 144 13.07 3.41 4.46
N GLY A 145 14.04 2.54 4.74
CA GLY A 145 13.86 1.53 5.75
C GLY A 145 15.14 0.85 6.17
N TYR A 146 14.96 -0.21 6.91
CA TYR A 146 16.04 -1.03 7.43
C TYR A 146 15.71 -2.52 7.28
N ASP A 147 16.59 -3.24 6.60
CA ASP A 147 16.57 -4.70 6.51
C ASP A 147 17.35 -5.29 7.68
N PHE A 148 16.64 -5.86 8.65
CA PHE A 148 17.22 -6.48 9.84
C PHE A 148 17.89 -7.82 9.49
N SER A 149 17.40 -8.44 8.42
CA SER A 149 17.96 -9.69 7.86
C SER A 149 17.62 -9.76 6.38
N LYS A 150 18.11 -10.78 5.67
CA LYS A 150 17.71 -11.06 4.29
C LYS A 150 16.20 -11.31 4.15
N ALA A 151 15.56 -11.86 5.20
CA ALA A 151 14.16 -12.24 5.20
C ALA A 151 13.22 -11.15 5.75
N PHE A 152 13.69 -10.20 6.59
CA PHE A 152 12.81 -9.27 7.27
C PHE A 152 13.32 -7.83 7.24
N GLY A 153 12.44 -6.90 6.85
CA GLY A 153 12.70 -5.48 6.84
C GLY A 153 11.49 -4.64 7.24
N MET A 154 11.76 -3.40 7.64
CA MET A 154 10.72 -2.39 7.91
C MET A 154 11.03 -1.10 7.16
N SER A 155 9.97 -0.38 6.77
CA SER A 155 10.08 0.85 5.98
C SER A 155 9.04 1.89 6.35
N VAL A 156 9.39 3.15 6.08
CA VAL A 156 8.46 4.27 5.97
C VAL A 156 8.31 4.57 4.49
N ASN A 157 7.06 4.66 4.03
CA ASN A 157 6.77 4.82 2.62
C ASN A 157 5.86 6.02 2.39
N TYR A 158 6.10 6.76 1.32
CA TYR A 158 5.27 7.84 0.85
C TYR A 158 4.83 7.58 -0.57
N ASP A 159 3.52 7.42 -0.77
CA ASP A 159 2.91 7.17 -2.07
C ASP A 159 2.09 8.36 -2.55
N TYR A 160 2.20 8.63 -3.83
CA TYR A 160 1.42 9.62 -4.54
C TYR A 160 0.59 8.92 -5.61
N ASN A 161 -0.72 8.98 -5.44
CA ASN A 161 -1.69 8.33 -6.32
C ASN A 161 -2.64 9.39 -6.88
N ARG A 162 -3.00 9.25 -8.16
CA ARG A 162 -4.06 10.03 -8.79
C ARG A 162 -5.24 9.11 -9.09
N ALA A 163 -6.44 9.64 -8.98
CA ALA A 163 -7.67 9.02 -9.42
C ALA A 163 -8.58 10.07 -10.05
N ASP A 164 -9.40 9.69 -11.02
CA ASP A 164 -10.51 10.50 -11.46
C ASP A 164 -11.79 9.87 -10.89
N ALA A 165 -12.64 10.67 -10.30
CA ALA A 165 -13.93 10.24 -9.79
C ALA A 165 -14.99 11.29 -10.15
N PHE A 166 -16.09 10.86 -10.78
CA PHE A 166 -17.24 11.68 -11.13
C PHE A 166 -16.88 13.01 -11.86
N GLY A 167 -15.86 12.98 -12.74
CA GLY A 167 -15.39 14.14 -13.47
C GLY A 167 -14.43 15.07 -12.71
N GLY A 168 -14.14 14.80 -11.45
CA GLY A 168 -13.16 15.52 -10.62
C GLY A 168 -11.82 14.78 -10.52
N LYS A 169 -10.72 15.52 -10.28
CA LYS A 169 -9.40 14.95 -10.03
C LYS A 169 -9.19 14.76 -8.55
N LEU A 170 -8.98 13.52 -8.15
CA LEU A 170 -8.62 13.10 -6.78
C LEU A 170 -7.13 12.84 -6.70
N THR A 171 -6.49 13.37 -5.66
CA THR A 171 -5.10 13.04 -5.32
C THR A 171 -5.08 12.41 -3.94
N ALA A 172 -4.52 11.21 -3.85
CA ALA A 172 -4.26 10.54 -2.58
C ALA A 172 -2.76 10.56 -2.29
N ARG A 173 -2.39 11.07 -1.12
CA ARG A 173 -1.04 11.04 -0.58
C ARG A 173 -1.07 10.17 0.67
N THR A 174 -0.22 9.15 0.71
CA THR A 174 -0.25 8.16 1.78
C THR A 174 1.12 8.06 2.41
N LEU A 175 1.17 8.16 3.72
CA LEU A 175 2.37 7.91 4.53
C LEU A 175 2.13 6.66 5.36
N THR A 176 2.94 5.61 5.13
CA THR A 176 2.76 4.31 5.78
C THR A 176 4.04 3.79 6.42
N LEU A 177 3.85 2.99 7.48
CA LEU A 177 4.86 2.07 8.00
C LEU A 177 4.60 0.70 7.36
N GLY A 178 5.64 0.08 6.84
CA GLY A 178 5.60 -1.22 6.21
C GLY A 178 6.49 -2.23 6.92
N ALA A 179 6.03 -3.49 6.98
CA ALA A 179 6.83 -4.64 7.38
C ALA A 179 6.84 -5.64 6.23
N GLU A 180 8.02 -6.04 5.79
CA GLU A 180 8.25 -6.94 4.66
C GLU A 180 8.88 -8.24 5.13
N TYR A 181 8.36 -9.35 4.63
CA TYR A 181 8.94 -10.68 4.80
C TYR A 181 9.21 -11.30 3.43
N ARG A 182 10.42 -11.85 3.24
CA ARG A 182 10.92 -12.52 2.03
C ARG A 182 11.10 -14.00 2.31
N PHE A 183 10.79 -14.84 1.32
CA PHE A 183 10.84 -16.32 1.42
C PHE A 183 11.14 -16.96 0.06
#